data_ab728a61ba4ef8611bcbef136ff10377
#
_entry.id   ab728a61ba4ef8611bcbef136ff10377
#
_cell.length_a   1.000
_cell.length_b   1.000
_cell.length_c   1.000
_cell.angle_alpha   90.00
_cell.angle_beta   90.00
_cell.angle_gamma   90.00
#
_symmetry.space_group_name_H-M   'P 1'
#
loop_
_entity.id
_entity.type
_entity.pdbx_description
1 polymer ?
#
loop_
_entity_poly.entity_id
_entity_poly.type
_entity_poly.pdbx_seq_one_letter_code
_entity_poly.pdbx_strand_id
1 'polypeptide(L)'
;VHRESVQRVEPRCPKFGHGPGSCGGCAMQHLEPRAQVAYKERTLIDTLWHIGRVRPEQIITPIYGPFWNYRHRARLTVRDVAKKGGVLVGFHEKSSSYVAEMTGCHILTKNVSDMIMPMRELVSKLSIRQRMPQIEVAVGGNGRTALVFRTLEEPTDGDMALLNAFGVEHKADIWLQPKGPDSAHPVDPANINALGLQLPEFGVRINFKPTDFTQVNHELNETMVSRAVRLLGVEPEHKVADFFCGLGNFTLPLATCASHVTGI
;
A
#
# COMPACT_ATOMS: atom_id res chain seq x y z
N VAL A 1 -11.19 -31.98 0.79
CA VAL A 1 -11.75 -31.46 2.06
C VAL A 1 -13.09 -32.16 2.25
N HIS A 2 -13.24 -32.94 3.33
CA HIS A 2 -14.47 -33.67 3.62
C HIS A 2 -15.59 -32.78 4.19
N ARG A 3 -15.19 -31.71 4.88
CA ARG A 3 -16.11 -30.71 5.44
C ARG A 3 -15.43 -29.32 5.43
N GLU A 4 -16.11 -28.35 4.91
CA GLU A 4 -15.64 -26.97 4.95
C GLU A 4 -15.85 -26.33 6.33
N SER A 5 -15.01 -25.38 6.68
CA SER A 5 -15.20 -24.57 7.90
C SER A 5 -16.47 -23.74 7.78
N VAL A 6 -17.21 -23.59 8.87
CA VAL A 6 -18.35 -22.68 8.97
C VAL A 6 -17.98 -21.20 8.77
N GLN A 7 -16.70 -20.90 8.87
CA GLN A 7 -16.15 -19.54 8.67
C GLN A 7 -15.67 -19.30 7.21
N ARG A 8 -15.84 -20.31 6.34
CA ARG A 8 -15.53 -20.15 4.93
C ARG A 8 -16.58 -19.27 4.26
N VAL A 9 -16.12 -18.32 3.49
CA VAL A 9 -16.95 -17.41 2.69
C VAL A 9 -16.51 -17.44 1.23
N GLU A 10 -17.41 -17.07 0.33
CA GLU A 10 -17.08 -16.87 -1.08
C GLU A 10 -16.13 -15.65 -1.19
N PRO A 11 -14.95 -15.81 -1.82
CA PRO A 11 -14.04 -14.69 -2.02
C PRO A 11 -14.66 -13.60 -2.91
N ARG A 12 -14.62 -12.35 -2.46
CA ARG A 12 -15.13 -11.22 -3.23
C ARG A 12 -14.39 -11.00 -4.57
N CYS A 13 -13.08 -11.30 -4.60
CA CYS A 13 -12.25 -11.09 -5.77
C CYS A 13 -12.27 -12.32 -6.67
N PRO A 14 -12.69 -12.21 -7.95
CA PRO A 14 -12.74 -13.34 -8.88
C PRO A 14 -11.33 -13.87 -9.23
N LYS A 15 -10.27 -13.10 -8.93
CA LYS A 15 -8.89 -13.52 -9.12
C LYS A 15 -8.26 -14.16 -7.87
N PHE A 16 -9.01 -14.30 -6.78
CA PHE A 16 -8.54 -15.02 -5.61
C PHE A 16 -8.58 -16.53 -5.85
N GLY A 17 -7.50 -17.23 -5.52
CA GLY A 17 -7.46 -18.69 -5.69
C GLY A 17 -6.05 -19.26 -5.68
N HIS A 18 -5.92 -20.49 -6.17
CA HIS A 18 -4.66 -21.24 -6.22
C HIS A 18 -4.29 -21.73 -7.63
N GLY A 19 -5.20 -21.58 -8.61
CA GLY A 19 -4.98 -22.01 -9.98
C GLY A 19 -4.17 -20.99 -10.81
N PRO A 20 -3.81 -21.36 -12.04
CA PRO A 20 -3.19 -20.45 -13.00
C PRO A 20 -4.02 -19.17 -13.17
N GLY A 21 -3.38 -18.03 -13.25
CA GLY A 21 -4.03 -16.73 -13.37
C GLY A 21 -4.56 -16.15 -12.05
N SER A 22 -4.48 -16.90 -10.93
CA SER A 22 -4.89 -16.38 -9.62
C SER A 22 -3.90 -15.36 -9.10
N CYS A 23 -4.42 -14.23 -8.59
CA CYS A 23 -3.63 -13.15 -8.05
C CYS A 23 -2.98 -13.53 -6.70
N GLY A 24 -1.68 -13.23 -6.54
CA GLY A 24 -0.93 -13.45 -5.31
C GLY A 24 -1.09 -12.36 -4.24
N GLY A 25 -1.84 -11.30 -4.52
CA GLY A 25 -1.97 -10.14 -3.63
C GLY A 25 -2.76 -10.38 -2.34
N CYS A 26 -3.55 -11.47 -2.25
CA CYS A 26 -4.37 -11.80 -1.09
C CYS A 26 -4.25 -13.28 -0.71
N ALA A 27 -4.21 -13.56 0.60
CA ALA A 27 -4.03 -14.91 1.12
C ALA A 27 -5.31 -15.51 1.76
N MET A 28 -6.24 -14.68 2.26
CA MET A 28 -7.25 -15.15 3.20
C MET A 28 -8.70 -14.74 2.86
N GLN A 29 -9.00 -14.33 1.62
CA GLN A 29 -10.36 -13.88 1.24
C GLN A 29 -11.43 -14.97 1.37
N HIS A 30 -11.03 -16.24 1.45
CA HIS A 30 -11.92 -17.38 1.68
C HIS A 30 -12.36 -17.55 3.14
N LEU A 31 -11.86 -16.71 4.05
CA LEU A 31 -12.26 -16.69 5.46
C LEU A 31 -13.08 -15.43 5.75
N GLU A 32 -14.10 -15.60 6.59
CA GLU A 32 -14.85 -14.47 7.14
C GLU A 32 -13.88 -13.47 7.79
N PRO A 33 -14.04 -12.14 7.60
CA PRO A 33 -13.07 -11.14 8.05
C PRO A 33 -12.71 -11.19 9.54
N ARG A 34 -13.67 -11.44 10.43
CA ARG A 34 -13.39 -11.60 11.87
C ARG A 34 -12.60 -12.85 12.17
N ALA A 35 -12.86 -13.93 11.41
CA ALA A 35 -12.07 -15.16 11.50
C ALA A 35 -10.63 -14.95 11.04
N GLN A 36 -10.38 -14.08 10.07
CA GLN A 36 -9.02 -13.69 9.69
C GLN A 36 -8.28 -13.02 10.85
N VAL A 37 -8.95 -12.14 11.60
CA VAL A 37 -8.36 -11.48 12.80
C VAL A 37 -8.02 -12.52 13.86
N ALA A 38 -8.98 -13.37 14.22
CA ALA A 38 -8.78 -14.44 15.23
C ALA A 38 -7.66 -15.41 14.82
N TYR A 39 -7.56 -15.76 13.53
CA TYR A 39 -6.48 -16.60 13.03
C TYR A 39 -5.10 -15.94 13.18
N LYS A 40 -4.98 -14.65 12.86
CA LYS A 40 -3.72 -13.89 13.00
C LYS A 40 -3.32 -13.76 14.48
N GLU A 41 -4.27 -13.45 15.36
CA GLU A 41 -4.05 -13.42 16.81
C GLU A 41 -3.54 -14.77 17.32
N ARG A 42 -4.20 -15.85 16.95
CA ARG A 42 -3.78 -17.21 17.32
C ARG A 42 -2.37 -17.50 16.81
N THR A 43 -2.06 -17.15 15.56
CA THR A 43 -0.74 -17.34 14.99
C THR A 43 0.34 -16.57 15.76
N LEU A 44 0.04 -15.33 16.19
CA LEU A 44 0.96 -14.54 17.02
C LEU A 44 1.22 -15.24 18.36
N ILE A 45 0.17 -15.66 19.07
CA ILE A 45 0.27 -16.34 20.37
C ILE A 45 1.09 -17.63 20.24
N ASP A 46 0.79 -18.44 19.23
CA ASP A 46 1.50 -19.70 18.98
C ASP A 46 2.97 -19.43 18.64
N THR A 47 3.28 -18.39 17.89
CA THR A 47 4.66 -18.00 17.55
C THR A 47 5.43 -17.53 18.78
N LEU A 48 4.82 -16.70 19.63
CA LEU A 48 5.41 -16.27 20.89
C LEU A 48 5.76 -17.47 21.79
N TRP A 49 4.85 -18.45 21.86
CA TRP A 49 5.08 -19.64 22.68
C TRP A 49 6.07 -20.63 22.07
N HIS A 50 5.86 -21.02 20.82
CA HIS A 50 6.64 -22.12 20.23
C HIS A 50 8.04 -21.69 19.81
N ILE A 51 8.22 -20.44 19.37
CA ILE A 51 9.51 -19.90 18.93
C ILE A 51 10.16 -19.07 20.04
N GLY A 52 9.45 -18.08 20.56
CA GLY A 52 9.97 -17.16 21.56
C GLY A 52 10.03 -17.73 22.97
N ARG A 53 9.31 -18.83 23.27
CA ARG A 53 9.13 -19.39 24.62
C ARG A 53 8.59 -18.37 25.63
N VAL A 54 7.84 -17.39 25.14
CA VAL A 54 7.24 -16.33 25.93
C VAL A 54 5.73 -16.53 25.99
N ARG A 55 5.16 -16.32 27.17
CA ARG A 55 3.70 -16.20 27.37
C ARG A 55 3.41 -14.79 27.83
N PRO A 56 2.63 -13.99 27.08
CA PRO A 56 2.22 -12.67 27.53
C PRO A 56 1.30 -12.82 28.75
N GLU A 57 1.45 -11.94 29.73
CA GLU A 57 0.57 -11.87 30.90
C GLU A 57 -0.82 -11.36 30.50
N GLN A 58 -0.85 -10.45 29.54
CA GLN A 58 -2.08 -9.85 29.03
C GLN A 58 -2.09 -9.83 27.50
N ILE A 59 -3.21 -10.22 26.94
CA ILE A 59 -3.50 -10.09 25.51
C ILE A 59 -4.63 -9.09 25.38
N ILE A 60 -4.34 -7.96 24.75
CA ILE A 60 -5.33 -6.91 24.48
C ILE A 60 -6.09 -7.22 23.18
N THR A 61 -7.32 -6.74 23.10
CA THR A 61 -8.17 -6.96 21.93
C THR A 61 -7.48 -6.49 20.64
N PRO A 62 -7.42 -7.32 19.60
CA PRO A 62 -6.86 -6.95 18.33
C PRO A 62 -7.52 -5.70 17.75
N ILE A 63 -6.72 -4.85 17.09
CA ILE A 63 -7.26 -3.78 16.25
C ILE A 63 -7.42 -4.30 14.83
N TYR A 64 -8.50 -3.91 14.20
CA TYR A 64 -8.75 -4.17 12.79
C TYR A 64 -9.50 -2.98 12.17
N GLY A 65 -9.32 -2.79 10.89
CA GLY A 65 -9.94 -1.68 10.15
C GLY A 65 -10.77 -2.20 8.98
N PRO A 66 -11.02 -1.36 7.98
CA PRO A 66 -11.77 -1.75 6.80
C PRO A 66 -11.11 -2.95 6.13
N PHE A 67 -11.92 -3.91 5.70
CA PHE A 67 -11.44 -5.13 5.03
C PHE A 67 -11.23 -4.93 3.52
N TRP A 68 -11.78 -3.85 2.98
CA TRP A 68 -11.74 -3.50 1.56
C TRP A 68 -11.32 -2.04 1.38
N ASN A 69 -10.76 -1.71 0.22
CA ASN A 69 -10.33 -0.37 -0.19
C ASN A 69 -9.34 0.30 0.78
N TYR A 70 -8.67 -0.49 1.63
CA TYR A 70 -7.77 0.01 2.68
C TYR A 70 -6.33 0.25 2.21
N ARG A 71 -5.96 -0.27 1.03
CA ARG A 71 -4.57 -0.29 0.59
C ARG A 71 -4.23 0.97 -0.17
N HIS A 72 -3.49 1.87 0.49
CA HIS A 72 -3.06 3.16 -0.03
C HIS A 72 -1.70 3.09 -0.78
N ARG A 73 -0.98 1.97 -0.69
CA ARG A 73 0.27 1.77 -1.42
C ARG A 73 0.28 0.44 -2.14
N ALA A 74 0.76 0.47 -3.38
CA ALA A 74 0.91 -0.75 -4.17
C ALA A 74 2.07 -0.62 -5.15
N ARG A 75 2.64 -1.74 -5.49
CA ARG A 75 3.57 -1.91 -6.60
C ARG A 75 2.92 -2.82 -7.61
N LEU A 76 2.51 -2.26 -8.73
CA LEU A 76 1.87 -2.96 -9.82
C LEU A 76 2.93 -3.31 -10.86
N THR A 77 2.99 -4.57 -11.25
CA THR A 77 3.88 -5.02 -12.32
C THR A 77 3.23 -4.74 -13.66
N VAL A 78 4.04 -4.29 -14.61
CA VAL A 78 3.63 -4.05 -15.99
C VAL A 78 4.33 -5.05 -16.89
N ARG A 79 3.59 -5.67 -17.82
CA ARG A 79 4.14 -6.56 -18.85
C ARG A 79 3.34 -6.42 -20.14
N ASP A 80 4.05 -6.28 -21.24
CA ASP A 80 3.47 -6.41 -22.58
C ASP A 80 3.49 -7.90 -22.98
N VAL A 81 2.31 -8.51 -23.10
CA VAL A 81 2.13 -9.94 -23.34
C VAL A 81 1.19 -10.15 -24.52
N ALA A 82 1.74 -10.23 -25.74
CA ALA A 82 0.96 -10.37 -26.96
C ALA A 82 -0.07 -11.51 -26.91
N LYS A 83 0.29 -12.66 -26.31
CA LYS A 83 -0.60 -13.82 -26.13
C LYS A 83 -1.81 -13.55 -25.24
N LYS A 84 -1.78 -12.51 -24.41
CA LYS A 84 -2.88 -12.09 -23.51
C LYS A 84 -3.53 -10.78 -23.97
N GLY A 85 -3.34 -10.41 -25.23
CA GLY A 85 -3.96 -9.22 -25.82
C GLY A 85 -3.25 -7.90 -25.52
N GLY A 86 -1.97 -7.93 -25.12
CA GLY A 86 -1.13 -6.73 -24.94
C GLY A 86 -0.72 -6.46 -23.51
N VAL A 87 -0.72 -5.19 -23.10
CA VAL A 87 -0.22 -4.76 -21.79
C VAL A 87 -1.10 -5.25 -20.64
N LEU A 88 -0.47 -5.82 -19.63
CA LEU A 88 -1.06 -6.16 -18.33
C LEU A 88 -0.48 -5.25 -17.26
N VAL A 89 -1.34 -4.78 -16.35
CA VAL A 89 -0.98 -4.03 -15.14
C VAL A 89 -1.65 -4.70 -13.95
N GLY A 90 -0.86 -5.13 -12.95
CA GLY A 90 -1.44 -5.81 -11.79
C GLY A 90 -0.39 -6.41 -10.87
N PHE A 91 -0.86 -7.19 -9.90
CA PHE A 91 0.01 -7.99 -9.04
C PHE A 91 0.48 -9.25 -9.75
N HIS A 92 1.54 -9.86 -9.25
CA HIS A 92 1.97 -11.19 -9.71
C HIS A 92 0.89 -12.24 -9.44
N GLU A 93 0.83 -13.23 -10.32
CA GLU A 93 0.11 -14.46 -10.04
C GLU A 93 0.72 -15.16 -8.82
N LYS A 94 -0.07 -15.94 -8.11
CA LYS A 94 0.38 -16.64 -6.90
C LYS A 94 1.49 -17.63 -7.24
N SER A 95 2.63 -17.50 -6.51
CA SER A 95 3.82 -18.34 -6.70
C SER A 95 4.40 -18.32 -8.12
N SER A 96 4.26 -17.20 -8.84
CA SER A 96 4.69 -17.03 -10.21
C SER A 96 5.27 -15.64 -10.45
N SER A 97 6.07 -15.48 -11.51
CA SER A 97 6.55 -14.19 -12.01
C SER A 97 5.61 -13.56 -13.06
N TYR A 98 4.54 -14.26 -13.45
CA TYR A 98 3.55 -13.74 -14.38
C TYR A 98 2.65 -12.69 -13.71
N VAL A 99 2.08 -11.80 -14.52
CA VAL A 99 1.13 -10.79 -14.05
C VAL A 99 -0.28 -11.34 -14.14
N ALA A 100 -1.02 -11.27 -13.03
CA ALA A 100 -2.43 -11.62 -13.01
C ALA A 100 -3.23 -10.63 -13.86
N GLU A 101 -4.11 -11.16 -14.70
CA GLU A 101 -4.98 -10.33 -15.52
C GLU A 101 -6.10 -9.73 -14.68
N MET A 102 -5.89 -8.50 -14.23
CA MET A 102 -6.79 -7.77 -13.35
C MET A 102 -7.54 -6.69 -14.11
N THR A 103 -8.81 -6.51 -13.79
CA THR A 103 -9.65 -5.38 -14.25
C THR A 103 -9.94 -4.39 -13.11
N GLY A 104 -9.64 -4.76 -11.89
CA GLY A 104 -9.80 -3.97 -10.67
C GLY A 104 -9.26 -4.74 -9.46
N CYS A 105 -9.26 -4.11 -8.29
CA CYS A 105 -8.76 -4.70 -7.05
C CYS A 105 -9.56 -4.21 -5.84
N HIS A 106 -10.22 -5.11 -5.11
CA HIS A 106 -11.06 -4.77 -3.98
C HIS A 106 -10.30 -4.30 -2.72
N ILE A 107 -8.99 -4.51 -2.65
CA ILE A 107 -8.20 -4.03 -1.51
C ILE A 107 -7.52 -2.68 -1.76
N LEU A 108 -7.27 -2.29 -3.03
CA LEU A 108 -6.80 -0.96 -3.36
C LEU A 108 -7.89 0.08 -3.09
N THR A 109 -7.51 1.32 -2.81
CA THR A 109 -8.46 2.43 -2.78
C THR A 109 -9.27 2.46 -4.09
N LYS A 110 -10.53 2.88 -4.01
CA LYS A 110 -11.44 2.76 -5.17
C LYS A 110 -10.92 3.49 -6.41
N ASN A 111 -10.41 4.70 -6.26
CA ASN A 111 -9.82 5.49 -7.35
C ASN A 111 -8.67 4.77 -8.04
N VAL A 112 -7.79 4.09 -7.29
CA VAL A 112 -6.69 3.30 -7.86
C VAL A 112 -7.19 2.03 -8.52
N SER A 113 -8.15 1.34 -7.92
CA SER A 113 -8.78 0.16 -8.53
C SER A 113 -9.40 0.49 -9.89
N ASP A 114 -10.11 1.62 -9.98
CA ASP A 114 -10.76 2.08 -11.20
C ASP A 114 -9.75 2.50 -12.28
N MET A 115 -8.53 2.91 -11.90
CA MET A 115 -7.44 3.26 -12.83
C MET A 115 -6.69 2.06 -13.43
N ILE A 116 -6.91 0.81 -12.98
CA ILE A 116 -6.15 -0.35 -13.50
C ILE A 116 -6.32 -0.50 -15.02
N MET A 117 -7.55 -0.45 -15.53
CA MET A 117 -7.79 -0.55 -16.97
C MET A 117 -7.30 0.69 -17.73
N PRO A 118 -7.58 1.94 -17.31
CA PRO A 118 -6.98 3.12 -17.88
C PRO A 118 -5.44 3.11 -17.93
N MET A 119 -4.77 2.62 -16.86
CA MET A 119 -3.30 2.46 -16.88
C MET A 119 -2.83 1.45 -17.93
N ARG A 120 -3.56 0.35 -18.14
CA ARG A 120 -3.26 -0.61 -19.22
C ARG A 120 -3.35 0.04 -20.59
N GLU A 121 -4.39 0.83 -20.82
CA GLU A 121 -4.61 1.56 -22.08
C GLU A 121 -3.53 2.62 -22.30
N LEU A 122 -3.21 3.42 -21.27
CA LEU A 122 -2.13 4.39 -21.32
C LEU A 122 -0.82 3.71 -21.74
N VAL A 123 -0.38 2.71 -20.97
CA VAL A 123 0.91 2.05 -21.21
C VAL A 123 0.95 1.39 -22.59
N SER A 124 -0.15 0.85 -23.10
CA SER A 124 -0.21 0.26 -24.44
C SER A 124 0.11 1.24 -25.56
N LYS A 125 -0.17 2.54 -25.34
CA LYS A 125 0.08 3.63 -26.29
C LYS A 125 1.48 4.22 -26.21
N LEU A 126 2.21 3.97 -25.08
CA LEU A 126 3.56 4.50 -24.91
C LEU A 126 4.57 3.77 -25.79
N SER A 127 5.51 4.52 -26.36
CA SER A 127 6.60 3.97 -27.17
C SER A 127 7.50 3.06 -26.34
N ILE A 128 7.69 3.39 -25.05
CA ILE A 128 8.55 2.68 -24.09
C ILE A 128 7.82 1.58 -23.32
N ARG A 129 6.62 1.13 -23.75
CA ARG A 129 5.79 0.15 -23.01
C ARG A 129 6.52 -1.14 -22.61
N GLN A 130 7.47 -1.60 -23.41
CA GLN A 130 8.27 -2.81 -23.10
C GLN A 130 9.39 -2.52 -22.10
N ARG A 131 9.71 -1.26 -21.86
CA ARG A 131 10.76 -0.78 -20.97
C ARG A 131 10.21 -0.12 -19.70
N MET A 132 8.93 -0.38 -19.38
CA MET A 132 8.22 0.11 -18.21
C MET A 132 7.74 -1.08 -17.36
N PRO A 133 8.59 -1.62 -16.45
CA PRO A 133 8.27 -2.86 -15.74
C PRO A 133 7.29 -2.70 -14.59
N GLN A 134 7.04 -1.47 -14.10
CA GLN A 134 6.36 -1.27 -12.83
C GLN A 134 5.72 0.12 -12.75
N ILE A 135 4.58 0.17 -12.06
CA ILE A 135 3.93 1.39 -11.58
C ILE A 135 3.78 1.29 -10.06
N GLU A 136 4.40 2.20 -9.30
CA GLU A 136 4.14 2.32 -7.88
C GLU A 136 3.00 3.31 -7.66
N VAL A 137 2.14 2.96 -6.72
CA VAL A 137 0.98 3.77 -6.33
C VAL A 137 1.17 4.24 -4.90
N ALA A 138 0.96 5.52 -4.67
CA ALA A 138 0.89 6.11 -3.34
C ALA A 138 -0.35 7.01 -3.25
N VAL A 139 -1.19 6.77 -2.24
CA VAL A 139 -2.39 7.58 -1.98
C VAL A 139 -2.24 8.24 -0.62
N GLY A 140 -2.42 9.55 -0.56
CA GLY A 140 -2.45 10.30 0.70
C GLY A 140 -3.80 10.18 1.41
N GLY A 141 -3.82 10.45 2.71
CA GLY A 141 -5.06 10.53 3.51
C GLY A 141 -6.03 11.63 3.05
N ASN A 142 -5.54 12.57 2.24
CA ASN A 142 -6.34 13.61 1.58
C ASN A 142 -6.95 13.14 0.23
N GLY A 143 -6.83 11.86 -0.11
CA GLY A 143 -7.33 11.29 -1.37
C GLY A 143 -6.46 11.57 -2.61
N ARG A 144 -5.37 12.36 -2.48
CA ARG A 144 -4.42 12.59 -3.56
C ARG A 144 -3.70 11.30 -3.93
N THR A 145 -3.51 11.07 -5.21
CA THR A 145 -2.86 9.87 -5.72
C THR A 145 -1.64 10.26 -6.54
N ALA A 146 -0.50 9.61 -6.27
CA ALA A 146 0.66 9.66 -7.11
C ALA A 146 0.92 8.29 -7.75
N LEU A 147 1.28 8.29 -9.01
CA LEU A 147 1.67 7.13 -9.80
C LEU A 147 3.12 7.30 -10.24
N VAL A 148 4.01 6.41 -9.79
CA VAL A 148 5.42 6.44 -10.15
C VAL A 148 5.67 5.37 -11.21
N PHE A 149 5.92 5.80 -12.42
CA PHE A 149 6.23 4.93 -13.54
C PHE A 149 7.72 4.65 -13.58
N ARG A 150 8.12 3.40 -13.37
CA ARG A 150 9.50 2.98 -13.54
C ARG A 150 9.81 2.86 -15.03
N THR A 151 10.71 3.70 -15.53
CA THR A 151 11.11 3.74 -16.93
C THR A 151 12.57 3.28 -17.06
N LEU A 152 12.83 2.33 -17.96
CA LEU A 152 14.19 1.84 -18.25
C LEU A 152 14.77 2.51 -19.51
N GLU A 153 13.97 3.34 -20.16
CA GLU A 153 14.31 4.22 -21.28
C GLU A 153 13.65 5.57 -21.05
N GLU A 154 14.18 6.60 -21.65
CA GLU A 154 13.64 7.95 -21.55
C GLU A 154 12.36 8.08 -22.40
N PRO A 155 11.25 8.57 -21.82
CA PRO A 155 10.03 8.81 -22.57
C PRO A 155 10.24 9.87 -23.65
N THR A 156 9.60 9.67 -24.81
CA THR A 156 9.52 10.69 -25.87
C THR A 156 8.58 11.83 -25.49
N ASP A 157 8.63 12.97 -26.21
CA ASP A 157 7.68 14.08 -26.00
C ASP A 157 6.22 13.62 -26.17
N GLY A 158 5.97 12.68 -27.09
CA GLY A 158 4.65 12.06 -27.27
C GLY A 158 4.22 11.23 -26.06
N ASP A 159 5.13 10.46 -25.45
CA ASP A 159 4.86 9.73 -24.24
C ASP A 159 4.58 10.69 -23.07
N MET A 160 5.37 11.76 -22.94
CA MET A 160 5.18 12.78 -21.91
C MET A 160 3.82 13.48 -22.04
N ALA A 161 3.37 13.78 -23.25
CA ALA A 161 2.04 14.34 -23.49
C ALA A 161 0.91 13.38 -23.03
N LEU A 162 1.04 12.08 -23.32
CA LEU A 162 0.08 11.05 -22.89
C LEU A 162 0.06 10.90 -21.37
N LEU A 163 1.23 10.89 -20.71
CA LEU A 163 1.35 10.80 -19.26
C LEU A 163 0.72 12.00 -18.57
N ASN A 164 0.98 13.22 -19.06
CA ASN A 164 0.37 14.45 -18.55
C ASN A 164 -1.15 14.45 -18.71
N ALA A 165 -1.66 14.10 -19.88
CA ALA A 165 -3.09 14.02 -20.14
C ALA A 165 -3.78 13.04 -19.19
N PHE A 166 -3.17 11.88 -18.96
CA PHE A 166 -3.65 10.88 -18.01
C PHE A 166 -3.69 11.41 -16.57
N GLY A 167 -2.64 12.12 -16.15
CA GLY A 167 -2.58 12.75 -14.82
C GLY A 167 -3.73 13.74 -14.58
N VAL A 168 -4.02 14.58 -15.57
CA VAL A 168 -5.14 15.54 -15.53
C VAL A 168 -6.49 14.82 -15.48
N GLU A 169 -6.73 13.87 -16.39
CA GLU A 169 -7.99 13.13 -16.50
C GLU A 169 -8.33 12.37 -15.21
N HIS A 170 -7.33 11.69 -14.64
CA HIS A 170 -7.53 10.84 -13.46
C HIS A 170 -7.19 11.52 -12.14
N LYS A 171 -6.85 12.83 -12.15
CA LYS A 171 -6.47 13.61 -10.95
C LYS A 171 -5.33 12.93 -10.16
N ALA A 172 -4.33 12.43 -10.88
CA ALA A 172 -3.18 11.74 -10.33
C ALA A 172 -1.89 12.47 -10.67
N ASP A 173 -1.01 12.62 -9.68
CA ASP A 173 0.33 13.18 -9.88
C ASP A 173 1.22 12.13 -10.54
N ILE A 174 1.75 12.41 -11.71
CA ILE A 174 2.58 11.46 -12.47
C ILE A 174 4.04 11.70 -12.16
N TRP A 175 4.74 10.64 -11.83
CA TRP A 175 6.16 10.62 -11.54
C TRP A 175 6.87 9.61 -12.42
N LEU A 176 8.12 9.91 -12.78
CA LEU A 176 9.02 8.98 -13.47
C LEU A 176 10.13 8.55 -12.54
N GLN A 177 10.54 7.29 -12.65
CA GLN A 177 11.65 6.71 -11.89
C GLN A 177 12.59 5.96 -12.85
N PRO A 178 13.60 6.64 -13.41
CA PRO A 178 14.50 6.00 -14.39
C PRO A 178 15.52 5.04 -13.73
N LYS A 179 15.86 5.24 -12.45
CA LYS A 179 16.87 4.45 -11.72
C LYS A 179 16.33 3.99 -10.35
N GLY A 180 17.08 4.21 -9.28
CA GLY A 180 16.67 3.93 -7.90
C GLY A 180 15.58 4.89 -7.39
N PRO A 181 15.06 4.66 -6.17
CA PRO A 181 14.00 5.49 -5.59
C PRO A 181 14.30 6.99 -5.57
N ASP A 182 15.57 7.37 -5.37
CA ASP A 182 16.03 8.77 -5.32
C ASP A 182 15.97 9.48 -6.67
N SER A 183 15.84 8.72 -7.77
CA SER A 183 15.68 9.29 -9.12
C SER A 183 14.24 9.65 -9.46
N ALA A 184 13.30 9.37 -8.57
CA ALA A 184 11.90 9.66 -8.80
C ALA A 184 11.67 11.18 -8.84
N HIS A 185 11.07 11.65 -9.92
CA HIS A 185 10.75 13.05 -10.13
C HIS A 185 9.36 13.19 -10.79
N PRO A 186 8.65 14.28 -10.53
CA PRO A 186 7.35 14.51 -11.14
C PRO A 186 7.48 14.89 -12.61
N VAL A 187 6.48 14.52 -13.39
CA VAL A 187 6.36 14.93 -14.80
C VAL A 187 6.02 16.43 -14.90
N ASP A 188 5.17 16.91 -14.02
CA ASP A 188 4.83 18.33 -13.90
C ASP A 188 5.19 18.85 -12.50
N PRO A 189 6.38 19.47 -12.33
CA PRO A 189 6.81 20.01 -11.04
C PRO A 189 5.92 21.13 -10.48
N ALA A 190 5.20 21.85 -11.34
CA ALA A 190 4.36 22.98 -10.92
C ALA A 190 3.06 22.52 -10.22
N ASN A 191 2.60 21.30 -10.50
CA ASN A 191 1.34 20.76 -10.03
C ASN A 191 1.51 19.61 -9.01
N ILE A 192 2.64 19.56 -8.30
CA ILE A 192 2.84 18.57 -7.25
C ILE A 192 1.95 18.90 -6.05
N ASN A 193 1.10 17.94 -5.73
CA ASN A 193 0.34 17.99 -4.50
C ASN A 193 1.01 17.10 -3.45
N ALA A 194 1.32 17.66 -2.30
CA ALA A 194 1.90 16.89 -1.21
C ALA A 194 0.96 15.77 -0.78
N LEU A 195 1.45 14.54 -0.85
CA LEU A 195 0.80 13.41 -0.19
C LEU A 195 0.93 13.63 1.32
N GLY A 196 -0.12 13.39 2.06
CA GLY A 196 -0.15 13.59 3.50
C GLY A 196 -0.79 12.42 4.23
N LEU A 197 -0.21 12.05 5.36
CA LEU A 197 -0.82 11.22 6.38
C LEU A 197 -1.26 12.13 7.53
N GLN A 198 -2.45 11.91 8.06
CA GLN A 198 -2.95 12.66 9.20
C GLN A 198 -3.06 11.75 10.42
N LEU A 199 -2.74 12.29 11.58
CA LEU A 199 -2.94 11.70 12.89
C LEU A 199 -3.73 12.71 13.74
N PRO A 200 -5.07 12.77 13.55
CA PRO A 200 -5.92 13.85 14.06
C PRO A 200 -5.90 13.99 15.58
N GLU A 201 -5.83 12.88 16.32
CA GLU A 201 -5.76 12.88 17.79
C GLU A 201 -4.59 13.72 18.32
N PHE A 202 -3.48 13.78 17.56
CA PHE A 202 -2.28 14.52 17.94
C PHE A 202 -2.11 15.85 17.20
N GLY A 203 -3.03 16.21 16.31
CA GLY A 203 -2.91 17.39 15.45
C GLY A 203 -1.73 17.29 14.46
N VAL A 204 -1.23 16.09 14.19
CA VAL A 204 -0.03 15.86 13.38
C VAL A 204 -0.41 15.57 11.93
N ARG A 205 0.31 16.21 11.01
CA ARG A 205 0.31 15.90 9.58
C ARG A 205 1.73 15.60 9.12
N ILE A 206 1.91 14.48 8.43
CA ILE A 206 3.19 14.03 7.88
C ILE A 206 3.09 14.10 6.36
N ASN A 207 3.82 15.00 5.74
CA ASN A 207 3.93 15.02 4.28
C ASN A 207 4.99 14.01 3.85
N PHE A 208 4.75 13.32 2.71
CA PHE A 208 5.65 12.29 2.20
C PHE A 208 5.74 12.31 0.68
N LYS A 209 6.85 11.81 0.15
CA LYS A 209 7.03 11.54 -1.28
C LYS A 209 6.42 10.19 -1.66
N PRO A 210 6.02 9.98 -2.92
CA PRO A 210 5.45 8.69 -3.33
C PRO A 210 6.40 7.50 -3.15
N THR A 211 7.71 7.74 -3.04
CA THR A 211 8.75 6.73 -2.78
C THR A 211 9.01 6.47 -1.30
N ASP A 212 8.56 7.34 -0.40
CA ASP A 212 8.77 7.17 1.04
C ASP A 212 7.93 6.01 1.58
N PHE A 213 8.43 5.35 2.62
CA PHE A 213 7.66 4.30 3.28
C PHE A 213 6.53 4.89 4.12
N THR A 214 5.31 4.41 3.90
CA THR A 214 4.15 4.65 4.77
C THR A 214 3.37 3.36 4.98
N GLN A 215 2.63 3.25 6.08
CA GLN A 215 1.75 2.10 6.32
C GLN A 215 0.67 2.02 5.24
N VAL A 216 0.42 0.82 4.75
CA VAL A 216 -0.51 0.61 3.61
C VAL A 216 -1.98 0.85 3.97
N ASN A 217 -2.35 0.75 5.24
CA ASN A 217 -3.69 1.00 5.75
C ASN A 217 -3.62 2.20 6.70
N HIS A 218 -4.03 3.36 6.21
CA HIS A 218 -3.93 4.63 6.96
C HIS A 218 -4.86 4.66 8.18
N GLU A 219 -6.10 4.16 8.07
CA GLU A 219 -7.05 4.12 9.19
C GLU A 219 -6.56 3.20 10.32
N LEU A 220 -6.01 2.05 9.94
CA LEU A 220 -5.42 1.14 10.92
C LEU A 220 -4.15 1.73 11.54
N ASN A 221 -3.35 2.46 10.76
CA ASN A 221 -2.16 3.14 11.26
C ASN A 221 -2.53 4.20 12.30
N GLU A 222 -3.55 5.01 12.06
CA GLU A 222 -4.04 6.01 13.02
C GLU A 222 -4.43 5.34 14.35
N THR A 223 -5.25 4.30 14.30
CA THR A 223 -5.66 3.54 15.48
C THR A 223 -4.48 2.89 16.21
N MET A 224 -3.52 2.36 15.46
CA MET A 224 -2.32 1.72 16.00
C MET A 224 -1.42 2.73 16.72
N VAL A 225 -1.18 3.89 16.12
CA VAL A 225 -0.37 4.96 16.72
C VAL A 225 -1.03 5.48 17.99
N SER A 226 -2.33 5.79 17.95
CA SER A 226 -3.09 6.23 19.13
C SER A 226 -3.00 5.23 20.28
N ARG A 227 -3.18 3.95 19.99
CA ARG A 227 -3.09 2.89 21.00
C ARG A 227 -1.67 2.76 21.56
N ALA A 228 -0.65 2.80 20.70
CA ALA A 228 0.74 2.67 21.12
C ALA A 228 1.17 3.82 22.03
N VAL A 229 0.84 5.06 21.69
CA VAL A 229 1.16 6.24 22.52
C VAL A 229 0.48 6.15 23.89
N ARG A 230 -0.80 5.75 23.93
CA ARG A 230 -1.51 5.56 25.21
C ARG A 230 -0.92 4.44 26.07
N LEU A 231 -0.53 3.32 25.44
CA LEU A 231 0.08 2.18 26.18
C LEU A 231 1.48 2.50 26.71
N LEU A 232 2.21 3.39 26.04
CA LEU A 232 3.52 3.86 26.54
C LEU A 232 3.41 4.72 27.79
N GLY A 233 2.24 5.32 28.05
CA GLY A 233 2.01 6.16 29.22
C GLY A 233 3.02 7.30 29.34
N VAL A 234 3.31 7.97 28.20
CA VAL A 234 4.28 9.06 28.17
C VAL A 234 3.72 10.26 28.90
N GLU A 235 4.53 10.81 29.82
CA GLU A 235 4.23 11.99 30.62
C GLU A 235 5.05 13.20 30.13
N PRO A 236 4.61 14.45 30.42
CA PRO A 236 5.24 15.67 29.89
C PRO A 236 6.74 15.83 30.23
N GLU A 237 7.20 15.26 31.33
CA GLU A 237 8.60 15.32 31.76
C GLU A 237 9.49 14.23 31.13
N HIS A 238 8.90 13.23 30.49
CA HIS A 238 9.65 12.12 29.90
C HIS A 238 10.48 12.55 28.70
N LYS A 239 11.63 11.91 28.52
CA LYS A 239 12.47 11.96 27.32
C LYS A 239 12.35 10.61 26.60
N VAL A 240 12.00 10.62 25.35
CA VAL A 240 11.69 9.41 24.55
C VAL A 240 12.65 9.30 23.37
N ALA A 241 13.10 8.09 23.07
CA ALA A 241 13.82 7.75 21.85
C ALA A 241 12.96 6.84 20.96
N ASP A 242 12.81 7.22 19.70
CA ASP A 242 12.13 6.43 18.67
C ASP A 242 13.18 5.90 17.68
N PHE A 243 13.51 4.62 17.80
CA PHE A 243 14.47 3.95 16.92
C PHE A 243 13.78 3.51 15.63
N PHE A 244 14.41 3.78 14.49
CA PHE A 244 13.88 3.56 13.15
C PHE A 244 12.65 4.44 12.86
N CYS A 245 12.72 5.70 13.26
CA CYS A 245 11.60 6.64 13.24
C CYS A 245 10.99 6.90 11.85
N GLY A 246 11.75 6.67 10.77
CA GLY A 246 11.32 6.93 9.40
C GLY A 246 10.81 8.37 9.22
N LEU A 247 9.58 8.54 8.79
CA LEU A 247 8.94 9.85 8.62
C LEU A 247 8.41 10.46 9.93
N GLY A 248 8.61 9.79 11.05
CA GLY A 248 8.12 10.26 12.35
C GLY A 248 6.71 9.79 12.71
N ASN A 249 6.28 8.66 12.20
CA ASN A 249 4.92 8.12 12.43
C ASN A 249 4.58 7.96 13.92
N PHE A 250 5.57 7.66 14.78
CA PHE A 250 5.45 7.64 16.23
C PHE A 250 6.14 8.85 16.89
N THR A 251 7.29 9.27 16.36
CA THR A 251 8.08 10.39 16.89
C THR A 251 7.24 11.67 17.05
N LEU A 252 6.49 12.05 16.00
CA LEU A 252 5.72 13.28 16.01
C LEU A 252 4.53 13.24 17.00
N PRO A 253 3.72 12.19 17.07
CA PRO A 253 2.72 12.01 18.13
C PRO A 253 3.34 12.03 19.54
N LEU A 254 4.44 11.32 19.76
CA LEU A 254 5.11 11.28 21.06
C LEU A 254 5.62 12.68 21.46
N ALA A 255 6.08 13.48 20.49
CA ALA A 255 6.53 14.84 20.74
C ALA A 255 5.41 15.81 21.18
N THR A 256 4.13 15.44 21.02
CA THR A 256 3.01 16.20 21.57
C THR A 256 2.76 15.89 23.05
N CYS A 257 3.34 14.81 23.59
CA CYS A 257 3.10 14.32 24.96
C CYS A 257 4.33 14.44 25.85
N ALA A 258 5.55 14.40 25.30
CA ALA A 258 6.81 14.34 26.03
C ALA A 258 7.55 15.67 26.03
N SER A 259 8.47 15.88 26.99
CA SER A 259 9.35 17.07 27.02
C SER A 259 10.37 17.06 25.88
N HIS A 260 10.80 15.89 25.44
CA HIS A 260 11.78 15.73 24.37
C HIS A 260 11.64 14.37 23.70
N VAL A 261 11.70 14.33 22.37
CA VAL A 261 11.71 13.09 21.60
C VAL A 261 12.88 13.12 20.59
N THR A 262 13.67 12.07 20.58
CA THR A 262 14.75 11.87 19.62
C THR A 262 14.34 10.75 18.65
N GLY A 263 14.17 11.07 17.37
CA GLY A 263 14.00 10.09 16.30
C GLY A 263 15.37 9.71 15.70
N ILE A 264 15.62 8.42 15.50
CA ILE A 264 16.87 7.86 14.96
C ILE A 264 16.55 6.95 13.76
#